data_c456ce0ae6b5a77737d9e52ba0ba221e
#
_entry.id   c456ce0ae6b5a77737d9e52ba0ba221e
#
_cell.length_a   1.000
_cell.length_b   1.000
_cell.length_c   1.000
_cell.angle_alpha   90.00
_cell.angle_beta   90.00
_cell.angle_gamma   90.00
#
_symmetry.space_group_name_H-M   'P 1'
#
loop_
_entity.id
_entity.type
_entity.pdbx_description
1 polymer ?
#
loop_
_entity_poly.entity_id
_entity_poly.type
_entity_poly.pdbx_seq_one_letter_code
_entity_poly.pdbx_strand_id
1 'polypeptide(L)'
;MFAGNDAVSEFSKTSIVELAAIVANHLRDHDIRVVLVGGLAVEIYSKNIYLTQDIDLVDVSYRTPAELHKAMAKIGFEKTGRVYSNKTTDITVEFPSAPITVGDERVIETTVVSSAAGDIPILKAGDVVKDRLAAYFHWRDKPSLVQALTVLIKFPDELKSIEAFCESEGSPETVTLVRQLLGAATKQGITTMAGFEKLVVDLTLESL
;
A
#
# COMPACT_ATOMS: atom_id res chain seq x y z
N MET A 1 7.98 -43.76 -6.17
CA MET A 1 6.75 -43.19 -5.60
C MET A 1 7.19 -42.32 -4.41
N PHE A 2 7.56 -41.04 -4.68
CA PHE A 2 7.94 -40.08 -3.64
C PHE A 2 6.73 -39.20 -3.40
N ALA A 3 6.04 -39.45 -2.28
CA ALA A 3 5.05 -38.51 -1.77
C ALA A 3 5.79 -37.27 -1.34
N GLY A 4 5.74 -36.21 -2.13
CA GLY A 4 6.14 -34.88 -1.71
C GLY A 4 5.20 -34.46 -0.59
N ASN A 5 5.74 -34.37 0.59
CA ASN A 5 5.08 -33.75 1.74
C ASN A 5 5.07 -32.24 1.43
N ASP A 6 4.02 -31.77 0.72
CA ASP A 6 3.74 -30.34 0.60
C ASP A 6 3.37 -29.83 2.00
N ALA A 7 4.39 -29.52 2.79
CA ALA A 7 4.20 -28.86 4.07
C ALA A 7 3.58 -27.49 3.75
N VAL A 8 2.29 -27.34 3.99
CA VAL A 8 1.59 -26.04 3.93
C VAL A 8 2.35 -25.09 4.85
N SER A 9 2.89 -24.02 4.28
CA SER A 9 3.63 -23.03 5.07
C SER A 9 2.69 -22.45 6.13
N GLU A 10 3.13 -22.48 7.39
CA GLU A 10 2.36 -22.06 8.56
C GLU A 10 2.60 -20.56 8.82
N PHE A 11 1.57 -19.74 8.70
CA PHE A 11 1.65 -18.27 8.82
C PHE A 11 0.84 -17.70 9.99
N SER A 12 0.28 -18.55 10.87
CA SER A 12 -0.61 -18.09 11.95
C SER A 12 0.03 -17.11 12.95
N LYS A 13 1.37 -17.07 13.00
CA LYS A 13 2.14 -16.17 13.88
C LYS A 13 2.96 -15.14 13.09
N THR A 14 2.80 -15.10 11.78
CA THR A 14 3.57 -14.20 10.90
C THR A 14 2.87 -12.86 10.81
N SER A 15 3.59 -11.77 11.06
CA SER A 15 3.05 -10.42 10.84
C SER A 15 2.82 -10.16 9.35
N ILE A 16 1.94 -9.21 9.03
CA ILE A 16 1.63 -8.87 7.63
C ILE A 16 2.89 -8.39 6.87
N VAL A 17 3.77 -7.64 7.51
CA VAL A 17 5.03 -7.18 6.89
C VAL A 17 5.99 -8.35 6.62
N GLU A 18 6.11 -9.28 7.56
CA GLU A 18 6.92 -10.47 7.36
C GLU A 18 6.34 -11.37 6.27
N LEU A 19 5.01 -11.53 6.22
CA LEU A 19 4.36 -12.31 5.17
C LEU A 19 4.56 -11.67 3.79
N ALA A 20 4.46 -10.34 3.68
CA ALA A 20 4.76 -9.63 2.44
C ALA A 20 6.20 -9.87 1.97
N ALA A 21 7.17 -9.87 2.90
CA ALA A 21 8.56 -10.17 2.59
C ALA A 21 8.75 -11.64 2.13
N ILE A 22 8.14 -12.60 2.83
CA ILE A 22 8.19 -14.02 2.45
C ILE A 22 7.62 -14.21 1.04
N VAL A 23 6.45 -13.65 0.76
CA VAL A 23 5.81 -13.74 -0.57
C VAL A 23 6.67 -13.08 -1.64
N ALA A 24 7.17 -11.87 -1.41
CA ALA A 24 8.01 -11.15 -2.38
C ALA A 24 9.31 -11.91 -2.70
N ASN A 25 9.99 -12.45 -1.67
CA ASN A 25 11.21 -13.23 -1.85
C ASN A 25 10.93 -14.57 -2.55
N HIS A 26 9.86 -15.28 -2.16
CA HIS A 26 9.46 -16.52 -2.82
C HIS A 26 9.15 -16.29 -4.31
N LEU A 27 8.43 -15.22 -4.65
CA LEU A 27 8.13 -14.87 -6.04
C LEU A 27 9.40 -14.53 -6.81
N ARG A 28 10.33 -13.77 -6.21
CA ARG A 28 11.64 -13.46 -6.82
C ARG A 28 12.44 -14.73 -7.15
N ASP A 29 12.42 -15.73 -6.28
CA ASP A 29 13.09 -17.02 -6.51
C ASP A 29 12.43 -17.82 -7.66
N HIS A 30 11.26 -17.39 -8.12
CA HIS A 30 10.55 -17.90 -9.30
C HIS A 30 10.58 -16.91 -10.48
N ASP A 31 11.54 -15.99 -10.52
CA ASP A 31 11.70 -14.95 -11.54
C ASP A 31 10.47 -14.02 -11.68
N ILE A 32 9.69 -13.86 -10.61
CA ILE A 32 8.54 -12.94 -10.53
C ILE A 32 8.93 -11.78 -9.61
N ARG A 33 9.14 -10.60 -10.19
CA ARG A 33 9.46 -9.39 -9.44
C ARG A 33 8.18 -8.63 -9.13
N VAL A 34 7.99 -8.31 -7.85
CA VAL A 34 6.80 -7.61 -7.37
C VAL A 34 7.18 -6.34 -6.62
N VAL A 35 6.24 -5.40 -6.57
CA VAL A 35 6.36 -4.15 -5.81
C VAL A 35 5.13 -4.01 -4.93
N LEU A 36 5.34 -3.76 -3.64
CA LEU A 36 4.29 -3.50 -2.67
C LEU A 36 3.67 -2.12 -2.91
N VAL A 37 2.35 -2.11 -2.97
CA VAL A 37 1.52 -0.91 -3.15
C VAL A 37 0.39 -0.90 -2.11
N GLY A 38 -0.61 -0.07 -2.26
CA GLY A 38 -1.87 -0.15 -1.52
C GLY A 38 -1.77 0.10 -0.02
N GLY A 39 -2.67 -0.55 0.73
CA GLY A 39 -2.85 -0.33 2.16
C GLY A 39 -1.63 -0.66 3.01
N LEU A 40 -0.93 -1.76 2.73
CA LEU A 40 0.24 -2.14 3.51
C LEU A 40 1.41 -1.17 3.33
N ALA A 41 1.55 -0.54 2.15
CA ALA A 41 2.53 0.53 1.97
C ALA A 41 2.19 1.74 2.86
N VAL A 42 0.91 2.09 3.00
CA VAL A 42 0.44 3.13 3.94
C VAL A 42 0.76 2.72 5.39
N GLU A 43 0.48 1.49 5.80
CA GLU A 43 0.77 0.99 7.16
C GLU A 43 2.25 1.17 7.51
N ILE A 44 3.14 0.71 6.63
CA ILE A 44 4.59 0.79 6.82
C ILE A 44 5.04 2.25 6.97
N TYR A 45 4.65 3.14 6.05
CA TYR A 45 5.08 4.53 6.08
C TYR A 45 4.40 5.36 7.17
N SER A 46 3.15 5.07 7.52
CA SER A 46 2.46 5.72 8.64
C SER A 46 2.96 5.26 10.01
N LYS A 47 3.85 4.24 10.06
CA LYS A 47 4.32 3.59 11.29
C LYS A 47 3.15 3.09 12.14
N ASN A 48 2.29 2.28 11.52
CA ASN A 48 1.13 1.62 12.09
C ASN A 48 0.02 2.57 12.62
N ILE A 49 -0.04 3.82 12.13
CA ILE A 49 -1.24 4.65 12.37
C ILE A 49 -2.43 4.04 11.62
N TYR A 50 -2.23 3.64 10.36
CA TYR A 50 -3.17 2.85 9.58
C TYR A 50 -2.78 1.37 9.63
N LEU A 51 -3.77 0.48 9.65
CA LEU A 51 -3.57 -0.98 9.66
C LEU A 51 -4.42 -1.61 8.57
N THR A 52 -3.91 -2.70 7.98
CA THR A 52 -4.62 -3.50 6.97
C THR A 52 -4.40 -4.99 7.19
N GLN A 53 -5.19 -5.82 6.49
CA GLN A 53 -4.99 -7.27 6.39
C GLN A 53 -4.74 -7.72 4.95
N ASP A 54 -4.63 -6.78 4.03
CA ASP A 54 -4.45 -7.05 2.61
C ASP A 54 -3.05 -6.64 2.16
N ILE A 55 -2.38 -7.53 1.41
CA ILE A 55 -1.09 -7.30 0.78
C ILE A 55 -1.31 -7.11 -0.72
N ASP A 56 -1.08 -5.91 -1.23
CA ASP A 56 -1.18 -5.60 -2.66
C ASP A 56 0.20 -5.61 -3.30
N LEU A 57 0.46 -6.54 -4.22
CA LEU A 57 1.73 -6.70 -4.93
C LEU A 57 1.53 -6.57 -6.44
N VAL A 58 2.17 -5.61 -7.09
CA VAL A 58 2.13 -5.50 -8.56
C VAL A 58 3.27 -6.30 -9.16
N ASP A 59 2.95 -7.28 -10.02
CA ASP A 59 3.96 -8.00 -10.82
C ASP A 59 4.51 -7.10 -11.93
N VAL A 60 5.77 -6.68 -11.78
CA VAL A 60 6.49 -5.82 -12.73
C VAL A 60 7.34 -6.63 -13.73
N SER A 61 7.32 -7.95 -13.63
CA SER A 61 7.97 -8.86 -14.59
C SER A 61 7.03 -9.36 -15.69
N TYR A 62 5.73 -8.97 -15.62
CA TYR A 62 4.71 -9.30 -16.61
C TYR A 62 4.57 -10.81 -16.85
N ARG A 63 4.62 -11.60 -15.77
CA ARG A 63 4.40 -13.06 -15.86
C ARG A 63 2.92 -13.37 -16.13
N THR A 64 2.70 -14.54 -16.68
CA THR A 64 1.32 -14.99 -16.91
C THR A 64 0.59 -15.24 -15.56
N PRO A 65 -0.73 -15.07 -15.51
CA PRO A 65 -1.51 -15.42 -14.31
C PRO A 65 -1.32 -16.87 -13.87
N ALA A 66 -1.05 -17.80 -14.82
CA ALA A 66 -0.82 -19.20 -14.50
C ALA A 66 0.54 -19.43 -13.79
N GLU A 67 1.60 -18.72 -14.21
CA GLU A 67 2.92 -18.79 -13.55
C GLU A 67 2.82 -18.23 -12.13
N LEU A 68 2.17 -17.08 -11.97
CA LEU A 68 1.94 -16.47 -10.66
C LEU A 68 1.14 -17.38 -9.74
N HIS A 69 0.03 -17.95 -10.24
CA HIS A 69 -0.77 -18.90 -9.47
C HIS A 69 0.04 -20.14 -9.05
N LYS A 70 0.82 -20.70 -9.97
CA LYS A 70 1.69 -21.84 -9.67
C LYS A 70 2.74 -21.53 -8.60
N ALA A 71 3.32 -20.32 -8.62
CA ALA A 71 4.27 -19.90 -7.59
C ALA A 71 3.58 -19.75 -6.24
N MET A 72 2.45 -19.06 -6.16
CA MET A 72 1.70 -18.86 -4.92
C MET A 72 1.21 -20.18 -4.30
N ALA A 73 0.77 -21.12 -5.13
CA ALA A 73 0.32 -22.44 -4.68
C ALA A 73 1.43 -23.24 -3.95
N LYS A 74 2.70 -23.04 -4.32
CA LYS A 74 3.84 -23.72 -3.64
C LYS A 74 4.02 -23.34 -2.19
N ILE A 75 3.55 -22.16 -1.78
CA ILE A 75 3.54 -21.70 -0.39
C ILE A 75 2.14 -21.77 0.24
N GLY A 76 1.24 -22.55 -0.37
CA GLY A 76 -0.07 -22.88 0.18
C GLY A 76 -1.14 -21.81 0.00
N PHE A 77 -0.95 -20.83 -0.90
CA PHE A 77 -1.99 -19.88 -1.24
C PHE A 77 -2.89 -20.40 -2.36
N GLU A 78 -4.20 -20.35 -2.10
CA GLU A 78 -5.26 -20.71 -3.05
C GLU A 78 -5.93 -19.44 -3.57
N LYS A 79 -6.24 -19.41 -4.90
CA LYS A 79 -6.87 -18.24 -5.53
C LYS A 79 -8.38 -18.38 -5.58
N THR A 80 -9.09 -17.35 -5.09
CA THR A 80 -10.55 -17.21 -5.24
C THR A 80 -10.85 -15.82 -5.82
N GLY A 81 -11.36 -15.80 -7.05
CA GLY A 81 -11.51 -14.53 -7.77
C GLY A 81 -10.15 -13.87 -8.03
N ARG A 82 -9.92 -12.69 -7.45
CA ARG A 82 -8.63 -11.95 -7.52
C ARG A 82 -7.77 -12.11 -6.26
N VAL A 83 -8.34 -12.66 -5.19
CA VAL A 83 -7.70 -12.79 -3.88
C VAL A 83 -7.00 -14.13 -3.76
N TYR A 84 -5.80 -14.12 -3.19
CA TYR A 84 -5.07 -15.29 -2.73
C TYR A 84 -5.17 -15.40 -1.21
N SER A 85 -5.61 -16.53 -0.70
CA SER A 85 -5.76 -16.81 0.73
C SER A 85 -4.99 -18.06 1.14
N ASN A 86 -4.59 -18.14 2.41
CA ASN A 86 -3.94 -19.30 3.01
C ASN A 86 -4.72 -19.71 4.27
N LYS A 87 -4.89 -21.01 4.51
CA LYS A 87 -5.71 -21.54 5.62
C LYS A 87 -5.16 -21.25 7.01
N THR A 88 -3.92 -20.79 7.11
CA THR A 88 -3.23 -20.57 8.39
C THR A 88 -3.18 -19.10 8.80
N THR A 89 -3.73 -18.19 7.99
CA THR A 89 -3.75 -16.75 8.27
C THR A 89 -5.00 -16.09 7.65
N ASP A 90 -5.46 -15.00 8.27
CA ASP A 90 -6.52 -14.16 7.72
C ASP A 90 -5.97 -13.09 6.74
N ILE A 91 -4.65 -12.98 6.60
CA ILE A 91 -4.01 -12.05 5.69
C ILE A 91 -4.19 -12.54 4.25
N THR A 92 -4.67 -11.64 3.39
CA THR A 92 -4.87 -11.93 1.97
C THR A 92 -3.80 -11.25 1.10
N VAL A 93 -3.61 -11.80 -0.11
CA VAL A 93 -2.71 -11.22 -1.11
C VAL A 93 -3.47 -10.98 -2.40
N GLU A 94 -3.38 -9.77 -2.93
CA GLU A 94 -3.91 -9.40 -4.24
C GLU A 94 -2.77 -8.96 -5.18
N PHE A 95 -3.03 -9.14 -6.48
CA PHE A 95 -2.09 -8.69 -7.52
C PHE A 95 -2.79 -7.72 -8.46
N PRO A 96 -2.77 -6.40 -8.14
CA PRO A 96 -3.22 -5.37 -9.06
C PRO A 96 -2.45 -5.40 -10.38
N SER A 97 -3.09 -4.94 -11.46
CA SER A 97 -2.52 -4.98 -12.79
C SER A 97 -1.34 -4.02 -12.96
N ALA A 98 -0.29 -4.47 -13.67
CA ALA A 98 0.79 -3.61 -14.14
C ALA A 98 0.34 -2.81 -15.40
N PRO A 99 1.00 -1.68 -15.73
CA PRO A 99 2.12 -1.06 -15.02
C PRO A 99 1.69 -0.36 -13.72
N ILE A 100 2.64 -0.09 -12.83
CA ILE A 100 2.36 0.75 -11.66
C ILE A 100 2.18 2.18 -12.15
N THR A 101 1.00 2.73 -11.92
CA THR A 101 0.67 4.13 -12.19
C THR A 101 0.13 4.78 -10.92
N VAL A 102 0.34 6.08 -10.79
CA VAL A 102 -0.20 6.92 -9.73
C VAL A 102 -0.86 8.10 -10.43
N GLY A 103 -2.21 8.13 -10.42
CA GLY A 103 -2.93 8.95 -11.39
C GLY A 103 -2.50 8.57 -12.81
N ASP A 104 -2.18 9.56 -13.63
CA ASP A 104 -1.67 9.37 -14.99
C ASP A 104 -0.14 9.18 -15.05
N GLU A 105 0.58 9.33 -13.92
CA GLU A 105 2.03 9.20 -13.87
C GLU A 105 2.45 7.72 -13.76
N ARG A 106 3.35 7.28 -14.65
CA ARG A 106 3.99 5.97 -14.51
C ARG A 106 5.09 6.03 -13.47
N VAL A 107 5.05 5.12 -12.48
CA VAL A 107 6.12 4.98 -11.50
C VAL A 107 7.33 4.29 -12.14
N ILE A 108 8.48 4.95 -12.08
CA ILE A 108 9.74 4.47 -12.66
C ILE A 108 10.66 3.92 -11.57
N GLU A 109 10.63 4.52 -10.38
CA GLU A 109 11.54 4.21 -9.29
C GLU A 109 10.79 3.69 -8.07
N THR A 110 11.32 2.63 -7.49
CA THR A 110 10.84 2.05 -6.24
C THR A 110 11.95 2.08 -5.19
N THR A 111 11.62 1.75 -3.95
CA THR A 111 12.59 1.57 -2.87
C THR A 111 12.44 0.19 -2.24
N VAL A 112 13.16 -0.07 -1.17
CA VAL A 112 13.13 -1.34 -0.45
C VAL A 112 12.95 -1.08 1.04
N VAL A 113 12.07 -1.83 1.67
CA VAL A 113 11.95 -1.92 3.12
C VAL A 113 12.41 -3.29 3.57
N SER A 114 13.30 -3.34 4.56
CA SER A 114 13.80 -4.59 5.13
C SER A 114 12.98 -5.00 6.35
N SER A 115 12.68 -6.30 6.44
CA SER A 115 12.08 -6.95 7.61
C SER A 115 12.94 -8.11 8.08
N ALA A 116 12.57 -8.74 9.19
CA ALA A 116 13.25 -9.95 9.68
C ALA A 116 13.14 -11.12 8.68
N ALA A 117 12.09 -11.15 7.86
CA ALA A 117 11.83 -12.19 6.85
C ALA A 117 12.43 -11.87 5.47
N GLY A 118 13.08 -10.71 5.30
CA GLY A 118 13.73 -10.27 4.07
C GLY A 118 13.27 -8.92 3.55
N ASP A 119 13.66 -8.60 2.34
CA ASP A 119 13.43 -7.31 1.69
C ASP A 119 12.11 -7.28 0.90
N ILE A 120 11.43 -6.14 0.95
CA ILE A 120 10.17 -5.87 0.25
C ILE A 120 10.40 -4.69 -0.69
N PRO A 121 10.40 -4.89 -2.03
CA PRO A 121 10.31 -3.76 -2.96
C PRO A 121 8.97 -3.03 -2.77
N ILE A 122 9.00 -1.71 -2.65
CA ILE A 122 7.84 -0.89 -2.27
C ILE A 122 7.86 0.45 -3.03
N LEU A 123 6.70 1.04 -3.27
CA LEU A 123 6.58 2.43 -3.73
C LEU A 123 7.30 3.38 -2.76
N LYS A 124 7.86 4.47 -3.27
CA LYS A 124 8.36 5.57 -2.41
C LYS A 124 7.20 6.22 -1.63
N ALA A 125 7.50 6.80 -0.49
CA ALA A 125 6.47 7.43 0.37
C ALA A 125 5.66 8.50 -0.37
N GLY A 126 6.30 9.34 -1.17
CA GLY A 126 5.63 10.34 -2.00
C GLY A 126 4.65 9.73 -3.00
N ASP A 127 5.02 8.60 -3.64
CA ASP A 127 4.14 7.91 -4.61
C ASP A 127 2.95 7.24 -3.91
N VAL A 128 3.15 6.71 -2.69
CA VAL A 128 2.03 6.20 -1.87
C VAL A 128 1.06 7.33 -1.51
N VAL A 129 1.56 8.51 -1.16
CA VAL A 129 0.72 9.68 -0.88
C VAL A 129 -0.06 10.11 -2.13
N LYS A 130 0.61 10.23 -3.29
CA LYS A 130 -0.03 10.57 -4.57
C LYS A 130 -1.14 9.57 -4.92
N ASP A 131 -0.89 8.26 -4.79
CA ASP A 131 -1.86 7.19 -5.06
C ASP A 131 -3.13 7.35 -4.20
N ARG A 132 -2.97 7.61 -2.91
CA ARG A 132 -4.10 7.85 -2.01
C ARG A 132 -4.84 9.16 -2.33
N LEU A 133 -4.11 10.21 -2.69
CA LEU A 133 -4.73 11.48 -3.11
C LEU A 133 -5.47 11.35 -4.43
N ALA A 134 -4.94 10.60 -5.42
CA ALA A 134 -5.65 10.30 -6.65
C ALA A 134 -7.00 9.61 -6.38
N ALA A 135 -7.03 8.62 -5.49
CA ALA A 135 -8.27 7.97 -5.07
C ALA A 135 -9.26 8.98 -4.47
N TYR A 136 -8.80 9.92 -3.66
CA TYR A 136 -9.64 10.99 -3.14
C TYR A 136 -10.15 11.94 -4.24
N PHE A 137 -9.30 12.35 -5.18
CA PHE A 137 -9.68 13.29 -6.24
C PHE A 137 -10.72 12.70 -7.20
N HIS A 138 -10.50 11.46 -7.64
CA HIS A 138 -11.35 10.82 -8.64
C HIS A 138 -12.63 10.19 -8.06
N TRP A 139 -12.56 9.64 -6.85
CA TRP A 139 -13.65 8.88 -6.24
C TRP A 139 -14.28 9.55 -5.01
N ARG A 140 -13.76 10.72 -4.59
CA ARG A 140 -14.15 11.38 -3.33
C ARG A 140 -13.99 10.46 -2.12
N ASP A 141 -13.01 9.55 -2.19
CA ASP A 141 -12.73 8.58 -1.14
C ASP A 141 -12.02 9.25 0.05
N LYS A 142 -12.80 9.73 1.03
CA LYS A 142 -12.26 10.36 2.24
C LYS A 142 -11.30 9.46 3.04
N PRO A 143 -11.53 8.14 3.19
CA PRO A 143 -10.54 7.26 3.79
C PRO A 143 -9.16 7.35 3.14
N SER A 144 -9.06 7.43 1.82
CA SER A 144 -7.78 7.61 1.13
C SER A 144 -7.11 8.95 1.44
N LEU A 145 -7.86 10.04 1.59
CA LEU A 145 -7.29 11.31 2.06
C LEU A 145 -6.72 11.17 3.47
N VAL A 146 -7.42 10.50 4.38
CA VAL A 146 -6.93 10.21 5.73
C VAL A 146 -5.64 9.39 5.67
N GLN A 147 -5.58 8.34 4.87
CA GLN A 147 -4.38 7.52 4.67
C GLN A 147 -3.20 8.36 4.17
N ALA A 148 -3.40 9.23 3.17
CA ALA A 148 -2.37 10.16 2.70
C ALA A 148 -1.80 11.03 3.83
N LEU A 149 -2.65 11.59 4.69
CA LEU A 149 -2.24 12.41 5.82
C LEU A 149 -1.43 11.62 6.85
N THR A 150 -1.76 10.35 7.11
CA THR A 150 -1.00 9.50 8.04
C THR A 150 0.43 9.25 7.56
N VAL A 151 0.66 9.20 6.25
CA VAL A 151 2.00 9.12 5.67
C VAL A 151 2.69 10.49 5.73
N LEU A 152 2.02 11.57 5.29
CA LEU A 152 2.60 12.92 5.28
C LEU A 152 3.03 13.42 6.66
N ILE A 153 2.32 13.07 7.73
CA ILE A 153 2.73 13.47 9.09
C ILE A 153 4.08 12.83 9.49
N LYS A 154 4.47 11.72 8.88
CA LYS A 154 5.77 11.06 9.08
C LYS A 154 6.83 11.52 8.08
N PHE A 155 6.41 11.93 6.89
CA PHE A 155 7.25 12.35 5.77
C PHE A 155 6.81 13.74 5.27
N PRO A 156 6.88 14.79 6.08
CA PRO A 156 6.36 16.13 5.72
C PRO A 156 7.08 16.74 4.52
N ASP A 157 8.33 16.37 4.27
CA ASP A 157 9.11 16.85 3.12
C ASP A 157 8.53 16.39 1.76
N GLU A 158 7.77 15.29 1.76
CA GLU A 158 7.08 14.80 0.56
C GLU A 158 5.97 15.76 0.09
N LEU A 159 5.44 16.61 0.96
CA LEU A 159 4.40 17.57 0.57
C LEU A 159 4.82 18.42 -0.64
N LYS A 160 6.08 18.87 -0.66
CA LYS A 160 6.59 19.69 -1.76
C LYS A 160 6.65 18.91 -3.07
N SER A 161 6.99 17.62 -3.03
CA SER A 161 7.09 16.76 -4.21
C SER A 161 5.72 16.43 -4.82
N ILE A 162 4.67 16.44 -4.01
CA ILE A 162 3.30 16.12 -4.45
C ILE A 162 2.45 17.34 -4.83
N GLU A 163 2.92 18.57 -4.60
CA GLU A 163 2.14 19.78 -4.90
C GLU A 163 1.77 19.87 -6.37
N ALA A 164 2.73 19.69 -7.28
CA ALA A 164 2.48 19.69 -8.71
C ALA A 164 1.50 18.59 -9.14
N PHE A 165 1.59 17.41 -8.52
CA PHE A 165 0.63 16.33 -8.73
C PHE A 165 -0.78 16.71 -8.27
N CYS A 166 -0.92 17.32 -7.10
CA CYS A 166 -2.22 17.79 -6.60
C CYS A 166 -2.83 18.87 -7.51
N GLU A 167 -2.01 19.73 -8.13
CA GLU A 167 -2.49 20.76 -9.07
C GLU A 167 -2.95 20.14 -10.40
N SER A 168 -2.25 19.11 -10.89
CA SER A 168 -2.58 18.47 -12.17
C SER A 168 -3.73 17.49 -12.08
N GLU A 169 -3.77 16.65 -11.05
CA GLU A 169 -4.78 15.59 -10.87
C GLU A 169 -6.03 16.07 -10.12
N GLY A 170 -5.87 17.06 -9.25
CA GLY A 170 -6.96 17.64 -8.46
C GLY A 170 -7.28 19.06 -8.86
N SER A 171 -6.97 20.00 -7.99
CA SER A 171 -7.09 21.43 -8.23
C SER A 171 -6.20 22.21 -7.25
N PRO A 172 -5.93 23.52 -7.46
CA PRO A 172 -5.20 24.35 -6.50
C PRO A 172 -5.83 24.37 -5.10
N GLU A 173 -7.15 24.23 -5.00
CA GLU A 173 -7.86 24.15 -3.71
C GLU A 173 -7.49 22.86 -2.95
N THR A 174 -7.22 21.77 -3.66
CA THR A 174 -6.80 20.51 -3.02
C THR A 174 -5.43 20.60 -2.40
N VAL A 175 -4.48 21.32 -2.99
CA VAL A 175 -3.17 21.63 -2.38
C VAL A 175 -3.38 22.39 -1.07
N THR A 176 -4.25 23.41 -1.12
CA THR A 176 -4.57 24.23 0.06
C THR A 176 -5.19 23.38 1.16
N LEU A 177 -6.14 22.52 0.83
CA LEU A 177 -6.77 21.60 1.77
C LEU A 177 -5.75 20.66 2.43
N VAL A 178 -4.88 20.01 1.65
CA VAL A 178 -3.87 19.07 2.18
C VAL A 178 -2.90 19.82 3.12
N ARG A 179 -2.47 21.03 2.77
CA ARG A 179 -1.62 21.86 3.64
C ARG A 179 -2.31 22.23 4.96
N GLN A 180 -3.58 22.63 4.90
CA GLN A 180 -4.37 22.98 6.07
C GLN A 180 -4.55 21.78 6.99
N LEU A 181 -4.92 20.61 6.43
CA LEU A 181 -5.09 19.37 7.18
C LEU A 181 -3.78 18.92 7.85
N LEU A 182 -2.66 18.94 7.11
CA LEU A 182 -1.36 18.57 7.66
C LEU A 182 -0.91 19.55 8.76
N GLY A 183 -1.08 20.85 8.55
CA GLY A 183 -0.75 21.89 9.54
C GLY A 183 -1.60 21.76 10.81
N ALA A 184 -2.90 21.51 10.67
CA ALA A 184 -3.81 21.29 11.79
C ALA A 184 -3.47 20.00 12.55
N ALA A 185 -3.21 18.90 11.83
CA ALA A 185 -2.80 17.62 12.43
C ALA A 185 -1.51 17.77 13.24
N THR A 186 -0.52 18.47 12.70
CA THR A 186 0.75 18.75 13.39
C THR A 186 0.53 19.59 14.64
N LYS A 187 -0.23 20.69 14.51
CA LYS A 187 -0.51 21.60 15.63
C LYS A 187 -1.27 20.93 16.76
N GLN A 188 -2.18 20.03 16.45
CA GLN A 188 -3.00 19.28 17.42
C GLN A 188 -2.32 18.02 17.94
N GLY A 189 -1.16 17.61 17.38
CA GLY A 189 -0.44 16.41 17.77
C GLY A 189 -1.23 15.13 17.46
N ILE A 190 -1.95 15.08 16.34
CA ILE A 190 -2.78 13.92 15.96
C ILE A 190 -1.88 12.76 15.58
N THR A 191 -2.12 11.58 16.20
CA THR A 191 -1.33 10.37 16.02
C THR A 191 -2.18 9.10 15.82
N THR A 192 -3.49 9.23 15.70
CA THR A 192 -4.43 8.09 15.57
C THR A 192 -5.33 8.26 14.35
N MET A 193 -5.76 7.13 13.75
CA MET A 193 -6.72 7.13 12.63
C MET A 193 -7.96 7.95 12.97
N ALA A 194 -8.61 7.68 14.11
CA ALA A 194 -9.83 8.39 14.52
C ALA A 194 -9.61 9.92 14.64
N GLY A 195 -8.40 10.35 15.05
CA GLY A 195 -8.03 11.76 15.09
C GLY A 195 -7.95 12.39 13.70
N PHE A 196 -7.34 11.68 12.73
CA PHE A 196 -7.27 12.14 11.34
C PHE A 196 -8.64 12.13 10.66
N GLU A 197 -9.45 11.08 10.87
CA GLU A 197 -10.83 11.00 10.35
C GLU A 197 -11.67 12.17 10.83
N LYS A 198 -11.63 12.45 12.14
CA LYS A 198 -12.35 13.59 12.72
C LYS A 198 -11.87 14.90 12.11
N LEU A 199 -10.56 15.13 12.00
CA LEU A 199 -9.98 16.34 11.42
C LEU A 199 -10.46 16.56 9.97
N VAL A 200 -10.44 15.50 9.16
CA VAL A 200 -10.90 15.57 7.75
C VAL A 200 -12.39 15.92 7.69
N VAL A 201 -13.22 15.32 8.56
CA VAL A 201 -14.65 15.64 8.61
C VAL A 201 -14.86 17.10 9.00
N ASP A 202 -14.25 17.56 10.08
CA ASP A 202 -14.43 18.93 10.61
C ASP A 202 -14.05 19.97 9.53
N LEU A 203 -12.86 19.87 8.93
CA LEU A 203 -12.38 20.86 7.95
C LEU A 203 -13.10 20.75 6.58
N THR A 204 -13.60 19.58 6.18
CA THR A 204 -14.36 19.46 4.93
C THR A 204 -15.83 19.89 5.08
N LEU A 205 -16.39 19.92 6.29
CA LEU A 205 -17.72 20.46 6.56
C LEU A 205 -17.72 22.00 6.66
N GLU A 206 -16.65 22.60 7.18
CA GLU A 206 -16.50 24.06 7.26
C GLU A 206 -16.30 24.72 5.89
N SER A 207 -16.01 23.92 4.85
CA SER A 207 -15.76 24.38 3.47
C SER A 207 -17.02 24.35 2.57
N LEU A 208 -18.17 23.94 3.11
CA LEU A 208 -19.49 23.91 2.45
C LEU A 208 -20.34 25.08 2.91
#